data_f24059ad01bd3ee7fd824a1e8425d618
#
_entry.id   f24059ad01bd3ee7fd824a1e8425d618
#
_cell.length_a   1.000
_cell.length_b   1.000
_cell.length_c   1.000
_cell.angle_alpha   90.00
_cell.angle_beta   90.00
_cell.angle_gamma   90.00
#
_symmetry.space_group_name_H-M   'P 1'
#
loop_
_entity.id
_entity.type
_entity.pdbx_description
1 polymer ?
#
loop_
_entity_poly.entity_id
_entity_poly.type
_entity_poly.pdbx_seq_one_letter_code
_entity_poly.pdbx_strand_id
1 'polypeptide(L)'
;MTFRIEKLRRDHRVEGFDCGKEPLNRFLIRFALQSQLSNSSQTYLAFSQDEVVGFYTLAFGDVNYEDAPERLRKGGARHPIPLMVLARLAVARAWAGKWIGSGLLKDALARTLAAAEIAGLRAFAVHAKDDEARAFYERFDFIASPSDPMHLFVLLKDIRALIGP
;
A
#
# COMPACT_ATOMS: atom_id res chain seq x y z
N MET A 1 -12.44 -3.19 18.64
CA MET A 1 -11.43 -2.13 18.72
C MET A 1 -11.49 -1.28 17.47
N THR A 2 -11.64 0.01 17.66
CA THR A 2 -11.70 0.96 16.55
C THR A 2 -10.41 1.75 16.46
N PHE A 3 -9.93 1.93 15.27
CA PHE A 3 -8.85 2.88 15.00
C PHE A 3 -9.25 3.70 13.78
N ARG A 4 -8.72 4.91 13.70
CA ARG A 4 -9.01 5.80 12.59
C ARG A 4 -7.78 5.94 11.69
N ILE A 5 -8.01 6.21 10.42
CA ILE A 5 -6.94 6.42 9.46
C ILE A 5 -7.06 7.84 8.92
N GLU A 6 -5.96 8.59 9.00
CA GLU A 6 -5.90 9.99 8.56
C GLU A 6 -4.69 10.20 7.67
N LYS A 7 -4.83 11.07 6.69
CA LYS A 7 -3.69 11.48 5.87
C LYS A 7 -2.67 12.20 6.75
N LEU A 8 -1.39 11.95 6.54
CA LEU A 8 -0.32 12.58 7.30
C LEU A 8 -0.41 14.11 7.22
N ARG A 9 -0.30 14.77 8.37
CA ARG A 9 -0.27 16.23 8.49
C ARG A 9 0.97 16.64 9.25
N ARG A 10 1.37 17.87 9.07
CA ARG A 10 2.55 18.45 9.73
C ARG A 10 2.45 18.39 11.26
N ASP A 11 1.24 18.50 11.81
CA ASP A 11 1.02 18.50 13.26
C ASP A 11 0.95 17.11 13.88
N HIS A 12 0.98 16.06 13.08
CA HIS A 12 0.99 14.69 13.62
C HIS A 12 2.32 14.37 14.29
N ARG A 13 2.25 13.71 15.43
CA ARG A 13 3.44 13.28 16.16
C ARG A 13 3.77 11.85 15.81
N VAL A 14 4.86 11.67 15.06
CA VAL A 14 5.26 10.35 14.54
C VAL A 14 6.57 9.84 15.13
N GLU A 15 7.24 10.65 15.96
CA GLU A 15 8.60 10.38 16.45
C GLU A 15 8.72 9.11 17.28
N GLY A 16 7.63 8.70 17.93
CA GLY A 16 7.61 7.49 18.75
C GLY A 16 7.28 6.22 18.01
N PHE A 17 7.01 6.30 16.70
CA PHE A 17 6.62 5.12 15.94
C PHE A 17 7.77 4.11 15.83
N ASP A 18 7.49 2.84 16.13
CA ASP A 18 8.45 1.77 16.02
C ASP A 18 7.79 0.48 15.56
N CYS A 19 8.05 0.10 14.31
CA CYS A 19 7.54 -1.15 13.76
C CYS A 19 8.57 -2.28 13.83
N GLY A 20 9.75 -2.02 14.43
CA GLY A 20 10.81 -3.01 14.51
C GLY A 20 11.73 -3.04 13.29
N LYS A 21 11.44 -2.22 12.27
CA LYS A 21 12.24 -2.12 11.04
C LYS A 21 12.70 -0.68 10.87
N GLU A 22 13.98 -0.46 11.12
CA GLU A 22 14.52 0.91 11.14
C GLU A 22 14.30 1.69 9.84
N PRO A 23 14.46 1.11 8.64
CA PRO A 23 14.20 1.88 7.42
C PRO A 23 12.76 2.40 7.31
N LEU A 24 11.78 1.62 7.78
CA LEU A 24 10.37 2.04 7.77
C LEU A 24 10.10 3.12 8.82
N ASN A 25 10.66 2.97 10.02
CA ASN A 25 10.58 4.00 11.06
C ASN A 25 11.17 5.31 10.56
N ARG A 26 12.36 5.23 9.99
CA ARG A 26 13.07 6.41 9.49
C ARG A 26 12.29 7.12 8.38
N PHE A 27 11.70 6.34 7.48
CA PHE A 27 10.89 6.93 6.42
C PHE A 27 9.75 7.76 7.00
N LEU A 28 8.98 7.18 7.92
CA LEU A 28 7.85 7.89 8.51
C LEU A 28 8.28 9.13 9.26
N ILE A 29 9.33 9.02 10.08
CA ILE A 29 9.75 10.10 10.97
C ILE A 29 10.44 11.23 10.21
N ARG A 30 11.24 10.89 9.19
CA ARG A 30 12.13 11.87 8.53
C ARG A 30 11.76 12.24 7.11
N PHE A 31 11.09 11.37 6.36
CA PHE A 31 10.94 11.58 4.92
C PHE A 31 9.51 11.65 4.43
N ALA A 32 8.56 11.05 5.13
CA ALA A 32 7.19 10.92 4.64
C ALA A 32 6.53 12.27 4.36
N LEU A 33 6.64 13.22 5.29
CA LEU A 33 6.00 14.53 5.13
C LEU A 33 6.62 15.30 3.96
N GLN A 34 7.95 15.28 3.84
CA GLN A 34 8.63 15.95 2.73
C GLN A 34 8.22 15.35 1.39
N SER A 35 8.15 14.03 1.31
CA SER A 35 7.72 13.33 0.11
C SER A 35 6.28 13.71 -0.26
N GLN A 36 5.41 13.85 0.72
CA GLN A 36 4.02 14.24 0.51
C GLN A 36 3.92 15.70 0.06
N LEU A 37 4.68 16.60 0.67
CA LEU A 37 4.67 18.01 0.29
C LEU A 37 5.18 18.23 -1.13
N SER A 38 6.08 17.38 -1.60
CA SER A 38 6.57 17.43 -2.98
C SER A 38 5.69 16.66 -3.97
N ASN A 39 4.59 16.07 -3.49
CA ASN A 39 3.67 15.24 -4.28
C ASN A 39 4.32 13.98 -4.86
N SER A 40 5.39 13.50 -4.23
CA SER A 40 6.05 12.27 -4.66
C SER A 40 5.34 11.01 -4.13
N SER A 41 4.68 11.14 -2.98
CA SER A 41 3.88 10.06 -2.40
C SER A 41 2.90 10.65 -1.39
N GLN A 42 1.92 9.82 -0.98
CA GLN A 42 0.96 10.22 0.04
C GLN A 42 1.01 9.18 1.15
N THR A 43 1.04 9.61 2.40
CA THR A 43 1.12 8.73 3.56
C THR A 43 -0.12 8.88 4.43
N TYR A 44 -0.60 7.74 4.93
CA TYR A 44 -1.81 7.64 5.78
C TYR A 44 -1.44 6.95 7.07
N LEU A 45 -1.90 7.50 8.18
CA LEU A 45 -1.57 7.02 9.52
C LEU A 45 -2.79 6.37 10.16
N ALA A 46 -2.59 5.24 10.83
CA ALA A 46 -3.60 4.63 11.68
C ALA A 46 -3.34 5.05 13.11
N PHE A 47 -4.40 5.49 13.79
CA PHE A 47 -4.35 5.94 15.18
C PHE A 47 -5.24 5.09 16.06
N SER A 48 -4.74 4.74 17.24
CA SER A 48 -5.56 4.30 18.35
C SER A 48 -5.48 5.43 19.37
N GLN A 49 -6.60 6.13 19.57
CA GLN A 49 -6.61 7.39 20.31
C GLN A 49 -5.62 8.36 19.65
N ASP A 50 -4.60 8.81 20.35
CA ASP A 50 -3.62 9.75 19.78
C ASP A 50 -2.30 9.08 19.40
N GLU A 51 -2.21 7.77 19.53
CA GLU A 51 -1.00 7.01 19.21
C GLU A 51 -1.02 6.52 17.78
N VAL A 52 0.08 6.73 17.04
CA VAL A 52 0.25 6.17 15.69
C VAL A 52 0.58 4.68 15.82
N VAL A 53 -0.32 3.83 15.32
CA VAL A 53 -0.16 2.39 15.43
C VAL A 53 0.21 1.71 14.11
N GLY A 54 0.20 2.46 13.03
CA GLY A 54 0.62 1.95 11.72
C GLY A 54 0.57 3.04 10.66
N PHE A 55 1.12 2.74 9.49
CA PHE A 55 1.03 3.66 8.36
C PHE A 55 1.19 2.91 7.04
N TYR A 56 0.77 3.57 5.97
CA TYR A 56 1.09 3.11 4.62
C TYR A 56 1.32 4.31 3.71
N THR A 57 2.04 4.07 2.61
CA THR A 57 2.39 5.12 1.66
C THR A 57 2.04 4.65 0.25
N LEU A 58 1.36 5.51 -0.50
CA LEU A 58 0.96 5.26 -1.88
C LEU A 58 1.70 6.19 -2.83
N ALA A 59 2.02 5.67 -4.00
CA ALA A 59 2.55 6.46 -5.11
C ALA A 59 2.06 5.83 -6.41
N PHE A 60 2.00 6.62 -7.48
CA PHE A 60 1.74 6.06 -8.81
C PHE A 60 3.02 5.44 -9.35
N GLY A 61 2.87 4.41 -10.15
CA GLY A 61 3.97 3.77 -10.82
C GLY A 61 3.48 3.02 -12.03
N ASP A 62 4.32 2.17 -12.57
CA ASP A 62 3.95 1.34 -13.69
C ASP A 62 4.71 0.01 -13.65
N VAL A 63 4.30 -0.91 -14.52
CA VAL A 63 5.01 -2.14 -14.75
C VAL A 63 5.10 -2.35 -16.27
N ASN A 64 6.23 -2.86 -16.73
CA ASN A 64 6.39 -3.22 -18.13
C ASN A 64 5.42 -4.34 -18.49
N TYR A 65 4.91 -4.31 -19.71
CA TYR A 65 3.96 -5.29 -20.18
C TYR A 65 4.45 -6.73 -19.94
N GLU A 66 5.72 -6.99 -20.21
CA GLU A 66 6.32 -8.33 -20.09
C GLU A 66 6.37 -8.83 -18.64
N ASP A 67 6.42 -7.91 -17.67
CA ASP A 67 6.54 -8.25 -16.25
C ASP A 67 5.19 -8.29 -15.54
N ALA A 68 4.11 -7.96 -16.24
CA ALA A 68 2.77 -7.97 -15.67
C ALA A 68 2.18 -9.39 -15.74
N PRO A 69 1.37 -9.77 -14.74
CA PRO A 69 0.63 -11.03 -14.81
C PRO A 69 -0.26 -11.08 -16.05
N GLU A 70 -0.48 -12.28 -16.58
CA GLU A 70 -1.29 -12.46 -17.79
C GLU A 70 -2.68 -11.80 -17.66
N ARG A 71 -3.34 -11.96 -16.52
CA ARG A 71 -4.65 -11.35 -16.29
C ARG A 71 -4.63 -9.83 -16.42
N LEU A 72 -3.54 -9.22 -16.04
CA LEU A 72 -3.39 -7.75 -16.11
C LEU A 72 -3.08 -7.29 -17.55
N ARG A 73 -2.41 -8.13 -18.33
CA ARG A 73 -2.08 -7.81 -19.73
C ARG A 73 -3.28 -7.84 -20.66
N LYS A 74 -4.28 -8.66 -20.33
CA LYS A 74 -5.45 -8.85 -21.20
C LYS A 74 -6.22 -7.56 -21.41
N GLY A 75 -6.54 -7.27 -22.67
CA GLY A 75 -7.34 -6.11 -23.04
C GLY A 75 -6.60 -4.79 -23.01
N GLY A 76 -5.29 -4.81 -22.78
CA GLY A 76 -4.48 -3.60 -22.75
C GLY A 76 -3.51 -3.56 -23.93
N ALA A 77 -3.06 -2.35 -24.25
CA ALA A 77 -2.01 -2.15 -25.25
C ALA A 77 -0.65 -2.56 -24.66
N ARG A 78 0.32 -2.79 -25.54
CA ARG A 78 1.69 -3.16 -25.14
C ARG A 78 2.51 -1.95 -24.69
N HIS A 79 1.99 -1.22 -23.73
CA HIS A 79 2.66 -0.07 -23.11
C HIS A 79 2.84 -0.36 -21.62
N PRO A 80 3.69 0.38 -20.93
CA PRO A 80 3.74 0.27 -19.47
C PRO A 80 2.35 0.43 -18.88
N ILE A 81 2.04 -0.39 -17.90
CA ILE A 81 0.70 -0.47 -17.30
C ILE A 81 0.68 0.40 -16.04
N PRO A 82 -0.21 1.42 -15.97
CA PRO A 82 -0.24 2.30 -14.79
C PRO A 82 -0.80 1.60 -13.56
N LEU A 83 -0.16 1.85 -12.43
CA LEU A 83 -0.45 1.19 -11.16
C LEU A 83 -0.55 2.18 -10.01
N MET A 84 -1.32 1.81 -9.00
CA MET A 84 -1.15 2.36 -7.67
C MET A 84 -0.17 1.46 -6.93
N VAL A 85 0.93 2.03 -6.44
CA VAL A 85 1.97 1.27 -5.75
C VAL A 85 1.87 1.49 -4.25
N LEU A 86 1.78 0.39 -3.51
CA LEU A 86 1.93 0.41 -2.06
C LEU A 86 3.43 0.42 -1.78
N ALA A 87 3.97 1.62 -1.57
CA ALA A 87 5.40 1.78 -1.39
C ALA A 87 5.86 1.28 -0.02
N ARG A 88 5.01 1.46 1.02
CA ARG A 88 5.33 1.03 2.39
C ARG A 88 4.05 0.71 3.14
N LEU A 89 4.15 -0.28 4.02
CA LEU A 89 3.10 -0.62 4.98
C LEU A 89 3.77 -1.13 6.24
N ALA A 90 3.44 -0.56 7.39
CA ALA A 90 4.06 -0.94 8.65
C ALA A 90 3.07 -0.82 9.80
N VAL A 91 3.20 -1.71 10.78
CA VAL A 91 2.40 -1.72 12.01
C VAL A 91 3.37 -1.63 13.19
N ALA A 92 3.07 -0.77 14.17
CA ALA A 92 3.86 -0.65 15.38
C ALA A 92 3.98 -2.04 16.05
N ARG A 93 5.18 -2.39 16.53
CA ARG A 93 5.42 -3.73 17.10
C ARG A 93 4.50 -4.03 18.27
N ALA A 94 4.19 -3.04 19.12
CA ALA A 94 3.29 -3.21 20.25
C ALA A 94 1.86 -3.54 19.81
N TRP A 95 1.51 -3.33 18.55
CA TRP A 95 0.18 -3.53 18.00
C TRP A 95 0.13 -4.66 16.98
N ALA A 96 1.20 -5.45 16.86
CA ALA A 96 1.23 -6.59 15.94
C ALA A 96 0.15 -7.62 16.33
N GLY A 97 -0.42 -8.29 15.34
CA GLY A 97 -1.44 -9.31 15.56
C GLY A 97 -2.83 -8.79 15.89
N LYS A 98 -3.06 -7.49 15.76
CA LYS A 98 -4.36 -6.87 16.09
C LYS A 98 -5.13 -6.42 14.84
N TRP A 99 -4.83 -7.02 13.68
CA TRP A 99 -5.54 -6.78 12.42
C TRP A 99 -5.35 -5.39 11.82
N ILE A 100 -4.39 -4.60 12.35
CA ILE A 100 -4.15 -3.24 11.86
C ILE A 100 -3.60 -3.27 10.43
N GLY A 101 -2.68 -4.20 10.14
CA GLY A 101 -2.13 -4.35 8.80
C GLY A 101 -3.20 -4.62 7.75
N SER A 102 -4.15 -5.51 8.05
CA SER A 102 -5.28 -5.80 7.16
C SER A 102 -6.17 -4.57 6.96
N GLY A 103 -6.42 -3.83 8.03
CA GLY A 103 -7.22 -2.60 7.96
C GLY A 103 -6.54 -1.52 7.11
N LEU A 104 -5.23 -1.37 7.27
CA LEU A 104 -4.45 -0.44 6.45
C LEU A 104 -4.50 -0.83 4.98
N LEU A 105 -4.32 -2.12 4.68
CA LEU A 105 -4.37 -2.59 3.30
C LEU A 105 -5.74 -2.33 2.68
N LYS A 106 -6.81 -2.64 3.40
CA LYS A 106 -8.18 -2.38 2.91
C LYS A 106 -8.43 -0.90 2.65
N ASP A 107 -7.93 -0.03 3.52
CA ASP A 107 -8.04 1.41 3.31
C ASP A 107 -7.30 1.85 2.06
N ALA A 108 -6.08 1.32 1.86
CA ALA A 108 -5.28 1.61 0.66
C ALA A 108 -5.99 1.14 -0.61
N LEU A 109 -6.61 -0.03 -0.58
CA LEU A 109 -7.34 -0.57 -1.72
C LEU A 109 -8.58 0.29 -2.03
N ALA A 110 -9.29 0.76 -1.01
CA ALA A 110 -10.44 1.64 -1.19
C ALA A 110 -10.03 2.97 -1.83
N ARG A 111 -8.92 3.55 -1.38
CA ARG A 111 -8.41 4.79 -1.97
C ARG A 111 -7.95 4.59 -3.41
N THR A 112 -7.44 3.41 -3.72
CA THR A 112 -7.04 3.06 -5.09
C THR A 112 -8.25 3.04 -6.01
N LEU A 113 -9.38 2.48 -5.57
CA LEU A 113 -10.61 2.51 -6.36
C LEU A 113 -11.09 3.94 -6.60
N ALA A 114 -11.00 4.79 -5.57
CA ALA A 114 -11.38 6.20 -5.71
C ALA A 114 -10.48 6.92 -6.70
N ALA A 115 -9.18 6.67 -6.65
CA ALA A 115 -8.22 7.27 -7.59
C ALA A 115 -8.47 6.82 -9.03
N ALA A 116 -8.89 5.58 -9.21
CA ALA A 116 -9.18 5.02 -10.53
C ALA A 116 -10.39 5.68 -11.21
N GLU A 117 -11.26 6.34 -10.44
CA GLU A 117 -12.37 7.12 -10.99
C GLU A 117 -11.90 8.47 -11.55
N ILE A 118 -10.70 8.90 -11.17
CA ILE A 118 -10.16 10.20 -11.55
C ILE A 118 -9.15 10.07 -12.69
N ALA A 119 -8.29 9.07 -12.61
CA ALA A 119 -7.21 8.89 -13.59
C ALA A 119 -7.02 7.40 -13.88
N GLY A 120 -6.50 7.10 -15.09
CA GLY A 120 -6.31 5.71 -15.51
C GLY A 120 -5.30 4.99 -14.65
N LEU A 121 -5.71 3.89 -14.04
CA LEU A 121 -4.83 2.91 -13.44
C LEU A 121 -5.49 1.53 -13.52
N ARG A 122 -4.67 0.49 -13.61
CA ARG A 122 -5.15 -0.85 -13.92
C ARG A 122 -5.14 -1.78 -12.72
N ALA A 123 -4.26 -1.54 -11.75
CA ALA A 123 -4.08 -2.46 -10.65
C ALA A 123 -3.38 -1.77 -9.48
N PHE A 124 -3.42 -2.44 -8.35
CA PHE A 124 -2.67 -2.10 -7.14
C PHE A 124 -1.49 -3.08 -7.07
N ALA A 125 -0.31 -2.59 -6.72
CA ALA A 125 0.89 -3.40 -6.73
C ALA A 125 1.76 -3.16 -5.49
N VAL A 126 2.53 -4.18 -5.12
CA VAL A 126 3.47 -4.09 -4.00
C VAL A 126 4.68 -4.97 -4.29
N HIS A 127 5.86 -4.52 -3.84
CA HIS A 127 7.04 -5.37 -3.75
C HIS A 127 7.11 -5.89 -2.32
N ALA A 128 6.93 -7.19 -2.12
CA ALA A 128 7.07 -7.81 -0.81
C ALA A 128 8.55 -7.82 -0.42
N LYS A 129 8.86 -7.37 0.78
CA LYS A 129 10.25 -7.27 1.24
C LYS A 129 10.84 -8.60 1.68
N ASP A 130 9.98 -9.56 2.01
CA ASP A 130 10.37 -10.90 2.47
C ASP A 130 9.21 -11.88 2.28
N ASP A 131 9.45 -13.16 2.60
CA ASP A 131 8.45 -14.21 2.43
C ASP A 131 7.24 -14.02 3.34
N GLU A 132 7.44 -13.47 4.53
CA GLU A 132 6.34 -13.19 5.45
C GLU A 132 5.38 -12.15 4.86
N ALA A 133 5.94 -11.07 4.31
CA ALA A 133 5.15 -10.04 3.65
C ALA A 133 4.43 -10.61 2.42
N ARG A 134 5.13 -11.42 1.63
CA ARG A 134 4.54 -12.08 0.46
C ARG A 134 3.33 -12.92 0.87
N ALA A 135 3.46 -13.72 1.92
CA ALA A 135 2.37 -14.56 2.40
C ALA A 135 1.19 -13.71 2.87
N PHE A 136 1.47 -12.58 3.52
CA PHE A 136 0.42 -11.64 3.92
C PHE A 136 -0.40 -11.17 2.72
N TYR A 137 0.26 -10.71 1.66
CA TYR A 137 -0.46 -10.21 0.47
C TYR A 137 -1.17 -11.34 -0.29
N GLU A 138 -0.57 -12.53 -0.34
CA GLU A 138 -1.19 -13.66 -1.04
C GLU A 138 -2.51 -14.08 -0.40
N ARG A 139 -2.68 -13.83 0.90
CA ARG A 139 -3.97 -14.08 1.58
C ARG A 139 -5.09 -13.17 1.07
N PHE A 140 -4.74 -12.06 0.40
CA PHE A 140 -5.70 -11.15 -0.20
C PHE A 140 -5.78 -11.34 -1.72
N ASP A 141 -5.39 -12.52 -2.19
CA ASP A 141 -5.49 -12.92 -3.60
C ASP A 141 -4.60 -12.11 -4.56
N PHE A 142 -3.52 -11.53 -4.04
CA PHE A 142 -2.52 -10.91 -4.90
C PHE A 142 -1.83 -11.98 -5.73
N ILE A 143 -1.51 -11.65 -6.98
CA ILE A 143 -0.86 -12.55 -7.93
C ILE A 143 0.51 -12.01 -8.31
N ALA A 144 1.47 -12.92 -8.52
CA ALA A 144 2.86 -12.53 -8.76
C ALA A 144 3.13 -12.18 -10.22
N SER A 145 4.13 -11.32 -10.44
CA SER A 145 4.74 -11.11 -11.74
C SER A 145 5.36 -12.41 -12.25
N PRO A 146 5.30 -12.68 -13.56
CA PRO A 146 5.96 -13.88 -14.12
C PRO A 146 7.48 -13.82 -13.99
N SER A 147 8.07 -12.63 -13.83
CA SER A 147 9.52 -12.46 -13.76
C SER A 147 10.04 -12.21 -12.34
N ASP A 148 9.15 -11.97 -11.36
CA ASP A 148 9.54 -11.65 -9.99
C ASP A 148 8.45 -12.10 -9.01
N PRO A 149 8.69 -13.19 -8.25
CA PRO A 149 7.68 -13.72 -7.33
C PRO A 149 7.37 -12.79 -6.16
N MET A 150 8.20 -11.77 -5.91
CA MET A 150 7.97 -10.81 -4.84
C MET A 150 7.22 -9.56 -5.31
N HIS A 151 7.00 -9.41 -6.59
CA HIS A 151 6.22 -8.30 -7.14
C HIS A 151 4.79 -8.77 -7.35
N LEU A 152 3.87 -8.26 -6.55
CA LEU A 152 2.50 -8.79 -6.44
C LEU A 152 1.48 -7.75 -6.85
N PHE A 153 0.39 -8.22 -7.45
CA PHE A 153 -0.63 -7.35 -8.06
C PHE A 153 -2.03 -7.81 -7.69
N VAL A 154 -2.95 -6.85 -7.58
CA VAL A 154 -4.38 -7.16 -7.53
C VAL A 154 -5.11 -6.22 -8.48
N LEU A 155 -5.97 -6.79 -9.34
CA LEU A 155 -6.71 -6.03 -10.33
C LEU A 155 -7.86 -5.26 -9.67
N LEU A 156 -8.28 -4.16 -10.28
CA LEU A 156 -9.36 -3.33 -9.73
C LEU A 156 -10.65 -4.11 -9.47
N LYS A 157 -11.03 -5.00 -10.37
CA LYS A 157 -12.25 -5.80 -10.18
C LYS A 157 -12.13 -6.73 -8.97
N ASP A 158 -10.93 -7.24 -8.72
CA ASP A 158 -10.69 -8.10 -7.58
C ASP A 158 -10.66 -7.30 -6.27
N ILE A 159 -10.20 -6.05 -6.34
CA ILE A 159 -10.27 -5.14 -5.18
C ILE A 159 -11.74 -4.95 -4.77
N ARG A 160 -12.62 -4.73 -5.72
CA ARG A 160 -14.05 -4.57 -5.42
C ARG A 160 -14.63 -5.79 -4.72
N ALA A 161 -14.18 -6.98 -5.11
CA ALA A 161 -14.60 -8.22 -4.45
C ALA A 161 -14.06 -8.34 -3.02
N LEU A 162 -12.84 -7.84 -2.78
CA LEU A 162 -12.19 -7.92 -1.46
C LEU A 162 -12.80 -6.97 -0.43
N ILE A 163 -13.14 -5.76 -0.84
CA ILE A 163 -13.58 -4.72 0.12
C ILE A 163 -15.09 -4.48 0.10
N GLY A 164 -15.80 -5.13 -0.81
CA GLY A 164 -17.24 -5.00 -0.96
C GLY A 164 -17.64 -3.78 -1.76
N PRO A 165 -18.96 -3.60 -1.97
CA PRO A 165 -19.48 -2.48 -2.74
C PRO A 165 -19.28 -1.14 -2.07
#